data_90b53ba628381fe6343cd733de8dd0f0
#
_entry.id   90b53ba628381fe6343cd733de8dd0f0
#
_cell.length_a   1.000
_cell.length_b   1.000
_cell.length_c   1.000
_cell.angle_alpha   90.00
_cell.angle_beta   90.00
_cell.angle_gamma   90.00
#
_symmetry.space_group_name_H-M   'P 1'
#
loop_
_entity.id
_entity.type
_entity.pdbx_description
1 polymer ?
#
loop_
_entity_poly.entity_id
_entity_poly.type
_entity_poly.pdbx_seq_one_letter_code
_entity_poly.pdbx_strand_id
1 'polypeptide(L)'
;TGAEHAKIDHKRLTYSLDVYKNKLALDKSALVNFETMMISRYQMFKAVYFHKTVRAGEVMLLKAMSLAEDELGLSSLDLDDFLKLSDESVITKLLNLPERNSQLKTSKKIATDYLNRNLFKCVFERTTSSTRNLGIKLVEELKESIAKKSNVNPSEIHLDTSTTHSIPMTPTNEESKSVILITKGTKVKAEEFLISKIPLVSTMSGKMNILRVYTQQSNRKKVEITAKSILGDLKL
;
A
#
# COMPACT_ATOMS: atom_id res chain seq x y z
N THR A 1 5.65 -2.56 16.46
CA THR A 1 4.51 -2.79 15.55
C THR A 1 3.55 -3.89 16.05
N GLY A 2 3.91 -4.65 17.09
CA GLY A 2 3.13 -5.79 17.62
C GLY A 2 3.10 -7.02 16.70
N ALA A 3 3.79 -6.99 15.58
CA ALA A 3 3.91 -8.14 14.71
C ALA A 3 5.22 -8.87 15.03
N GLU A 4 5.11 -10.13 15.43
CA GLU A 4 6.26 -11.01 15.58
C GLU A 4 6.71 -11.45 14.19
N HIS A 5 7.89 -10.99 13.79
CA HIS A 5 8.53 -11.38 12.54
C HIS A 5 9.72 -12.29 12.83
N ALA A 6 10.11 -13.06 11.83
CA ALA A 6 11.33 -13.85 11.91
C ALA A 6 12.52 -12.95 12.29
N LYS A 7 13.36 -13.42 13.20
CA LYS A 7 14.55 -12.68 13.63
C LYS A 7 15.55 -12.64 12.47
N ILE A 8 15.77 -11.43 11.93
CA ILE A 8 16.71 -11.22 10.84
C ILE A 8 18.10 -11.01 11.43
N ASP A 9 19.07 -11.81 11.02
CA ASP A 9 20.48 -11.57 11.31
C ASP A 9 21.03 -10.50 10.34
N HIS A 10 20.74 -9.23 10.68
CA HIS A 10 21.16 -8.09 9.87
C HIS A 10 22.68 -7.92 9.82
N LYS A 11 23.41 -8.31 10.87
CA LYS A 11 24.87 -8.25 10.88
C LYS A 11 25.45 -9.19 9.85
N ARG A 12 25.02 -10.45 9.84
CA ARG A 12 25.45 -11.43 8.87
C ARG A 12 25.14 -10.99 7.44
N LEU A 13 23.94 -10.43 7.19
CA LEU A 13 23.60 -9.88 5.88
C LEU A 13 24.55 -8.76 5.48
N THR A 14 24.76 -7.77 6.36
CA THR A 14 25.65 -6.63 6.07
C THR A 14 27.08 -7.07 5.78
N TYR A 15 27.64 -7.98 6.58
CA TYR A 15 29.01 -8.50 6.37
C TYR A 15 29.13 -9.42 5.16
N SER A 16 28.03 -9.90 4.64
CA SER A 16 27.99 -10.77 3.43
C SER A 16 27.76 -9.97 2.15
N LEU A 17 27.54 -8.66 2.25
CA LEU A 17 27.51 -7.79 1.07
C LEU A 17 28.93 -7.54 0.56
N ASP A 18 29.06 -7.47 -0.76
CA ASP A 18 30.33 -7.20 -1.44
C ASP A 18 30.07 -6.45 -2.75
N VAL A 19 31.11 -6.01 -3.43
CA VAL A 19 31.04 -5.39 -4.74
C VAL A 19 31.74 -6.26 -5.77
N TYR A 20 31.03 -6.68 -6.79
CA TYR A 20 31.58 -7.43 -7.90
C TYR A 20 31.29 -6.69 -9.22
N LYS A 21 32.36 -6.37 -9.97
CA LYS A 21 32.26 -5.60 -11.23
C LYS A 21 31.38 -4.34 -11.11
N ASN A 22 31.60 -3.57 -10.06
CA ASN A 22 30.86 -2.33 -9.75
C ASN A 22 29.36 -2.51 -9.50
N LYS A 23 28.92 -3.72 -9.16
CA LYS A 23 27.53 -4.03 -8.77
C LYS A 23 27.52 -4.64 -7.37
N LEU A 24 26.43 -4.40 -6.63
CA LEU A 24 26.24 -5.01 -5.32
C LEU A 24 26.10 -6.53 -5.47
N ALA A 25 26.85 -7.27 -4.65
CA ALA A 25 26.86 -8.72 -4.62
C ALA A 25 26.60 -9.23 -3.19
N LEU A 26 26.11 -10.45 -3.09
CA LEU A 26 25.85 -11.14 -1.82
C LEU A 26 26.64 -12.45 -1.79
N ASP A 27 27.33 -12.73 -0.67
CA ASP A 27 27.93 -14.03 -0.46
C ASP A 27 26.84 -15.12 -0.43
N LYS A 28 27.04 -16.17 -1.21
CA LYS A 28 26.09 -17.29 -1.36
C LYS A 28 25.78 -17.97 -0.02
N SER A 29 26.68 -17.93 0.95
CA SER A 29 26.47 -18.47 2.29
C SER A 29 25.40 -17.73 3.09
N ALA A 30 25.08 -16.47 2.71
CA ALA A 30 24.06 -15.66 3.35
C ALA A 30 22.69 -15.69 2.64
N LEU A 31 22.54 -16.54 1.61
CA LEU A 31 21.29 -16.60 0.83
C LEU A 31 20.07 -16.88 1.72
N VAL A 32 20.17 -17.78 2.68
CA VAL A 32 19.08 -18.09 3.62
C VAL A 32 18.69 -16.89 4.47
N ASN A 33 19.66 -16.06 4.88
CA ASN A 33 19.39 -14.83 5.63
C ASN A 33 18.70 -13.78 4.75
N PHE A 34 19.09 -13.71 3.47
CA PHE A 34 18.43 -12.87 2.49
C PHE A 34 16.96 -13.29 2.27
N GLU A 35 16.71 -14.58 2.08
CA GLU A 35 15.35 -15.13 1.97
C GLU A 35 14.52 -14.81 3.22
N THR A 36 15.08 -14.97 4.42
CA THR A 36 14.41 -14.63 5.69
C THR A 36 14.05 -13.14 5.75
N MET A 37 14.94 -12.26 5.29
CA MET A 37 14.65 -10.82 5.18
C MET A 37 13.50 -10.56 4.21
N MET A 38 13.45 -11.21 3.07
CA MET A 38 12.39 -11.06 2.07
C MET A 38 11.03 -11.51 2.63
N ILE A 39 10.99 -12.64 3.35
CA ILE A 39 9.78 -13.13 4.01
C ILE A 39 9.31 -12.14 5.08
N SER A 40 10.22 -11.70 5.94
CA SER A 40 9.89 -10.74 7.00
C SER A 40 9.32 -9.44 6.43
N ARG A 41 9.89 -8.96 5.32
CA ARG A 41 9.38 -7.79 4.61
C ARG A 41 7.98 -8.04 4.03
N TYR A 42 7.75 -9.19 3.41
CA TYR A 42 6.41 -9.57 2.93
C TYR A 42 5.38 -9.59 4.08
N GLN A 43 5.73 -10.21 5.19
CA GLN A 43 4.86 -10.25 6.38
C GLN A 43 4.56 -8.86 6.93
N MET A 44 5.58 -7.98 7.00
CA MET A 44 5.40 -6.57 7.38
C MET A 44 4.41 -5.84 6.47
N PHE A 45 4.57 -6.00 5.16
CA PHE A 45 3.64 -5.39 4.21
C PHE A 45 2.22 -5.87 4.46
N LYS A 46 2.01 -7.18 4.57
CA LYS A 46 0.69 -7.77 4.79
C LYS A 46 0.07 -7.39 6.13
N ALA A 47 0.85 -7.46 7.22
CA ALA A 47 0.34 -7.28 8.58
C ALA A 47 0.24 -5.80 9.00
N VAL A 48 1.06 -4.92 8.45
CA VAL A 48 1.15 -3.51 8.86
C VAL A 48 0.69 -2.58 7.74
N TYR A 49 1.42 -2.50 6.63
CA TYR A 49 1.14 -1.50 5.59
C TYR A 49 -0.19 -1.73 4.87
N PHE A 50 -0.56 -2.99 4.63
CA PHE A 50 -1.84 -3.34 4.02
C PHE A 50 -2.93 -3.71 5.04
N HIS A 51 -2.69 -3.46 6.33
CA HIS A 51 -3.73 -3.66 7.33
C HIS A 51 -4.91 -2.70 7.06
N LYS A 52 -6.14 -3.23 7.13
CA LYS A 52 -7.36 -2.45 6.82
C LYS A 52 -7.48 -1.13 7.59
N THR A 53 -6.96 -1.05 8.81
CA THR A 53 -7.01 0.17 9.63
C THR A 53 -6.00 1.21 9.13
N VAL A 54 -4.80 0.79 8.71
CA VAL A 54 -3.79 1.69 8.12
C VAL A 54 -4.32 2.24 6.80
N ARG A 55 -4.85 1.37 5.95
CA ARG A 55 -5.47 1.77 4.68
C ARG A 55 -6.68 2.70 4.88
N ALA A 56 -7.48 2.51 5.94
CA ALA A 56 -8.56 3.44 6.28
C ALA A 56 -8.03 4.86 6.51
N GLY A 57 -6.92 5.00 7.25
CA GLY A 57 -6.26 6.28 7.47
C GLY A 57 -5.76 6.91 6.17
N GLU A 58 -5.11 6.12 5.31
CA GLU A 58 -4.63 6.59 4.00
C GLU A 58 -5.79 7.05 3.10
N VAL A 59 -6.87 6.28 3.02
CA VAL A 59 -8.08 6.64 2.25
C VAL A 59 -8.69 7.95 2.77
N MET A 60 -8.71 8.14 4.08
CA MET A 60 -9.21 9.39 4.69
C MET A 60 -8.33 10.59 4.32
N LEU A 61 -7.02 10.46 4.46
CA LEU A 61 -6.10 11.55 4.14
C LEU A 61 -6.13 11.89 2.65
N LEU A 62 -6.07 10.88 1.77
CA LEU A 62 -6.18 11.09 0.32
C LEU A 62 -7.50 11.80 -0.03
N LYS A 63 -8.60 11.40 0.59
CA LYS A 63 -9.91 12.04 0.36
C LYS A 63 -9.93 13.49 0.86
N ALA A 64 -9.37 13.75 2.03
CA ALA A 64 -9.28 15.11 2.58
C ALA A 64 -8.42 16.00 1.69
N MET A 65 -7.23 15.56 1.29
CA MET A 65 -6.36 16.31 0.38
C MET A 65 -7.02 16.57 -0.97
N SER A 66 -7.64 15.55 -1.58
CA SER A 66 -8.35 15.70 -2.86
C SER A 66 -9.51 16.71 -2.80
N LEU A 67 -10.24 16.78 -1.70
CA LEU A 67 -11.32 17.77 -1.52
C LEU A 67 -10.80 19.19 -1.28
N ALA A 68 -9.57 19.33 -0.83
CA ALA A 68 -8.91 20.60 -0.54
C ALA A 68 -7.91 21.02 -1.62
N GLU A 69 -7.78 20.28 -2.72
CA GLU A 69 -6.75 20.52 -3.73
C GLU A 69 -6.81 21.93 -4.32
N ASP A 70 -8.02 22.42 -4.65
CA ASP A 70 -8.22 23.78 -5.18
C ASP A 70 -7.76 24.88 -4.19
N GLU A 71 -7.79 24.62 -2.89
CA GLU A 71 -7.38 25.58 -1.84
C GLU A 71 -5.90 25.43 -1.48
N LEU A 72 -5.37 24.21 -1.48
CA LEU A 72 -4.01 23.92 -1.00
C LEU A 72 -2.98 23.79 -2.11
N GLY A 73 -3.40 23.46 -3.34
CA GLY A 73 -2.53 23.32 -4.51
C GLY A 73 -1.41 22.30 -4.34
N LEU A 74 -1.66 21.21 -3.58
CA LEU A 74 -0.61 20.24 -3.21
C LEU A 74 0.01 19.55 -4.43
N SER A 75 -0.76 19.32 -5.50
CA SER A 75 -0.27 18.69 -6.73
C SER A 75 0.47 19.64 -7.66
N SER A 76 0.40 20.95 -7.43
CA SER A 76 0.99 22.01 -8.25
C SER A 76 2.19 22.71 -7.58
N LEU A 77 2.64 22.22 -6.43
CA LEU A 77 3.81 22.76 -5.73
C LEU A 77 5.07 22.58 -6.56
N ASP A 78 5.94 23.59 -6.54
CA ASP A 78 7.29 23.42 -7.03
C ASP A 78 8.13 22.52 -6.11
N LEU A 79 9.32 22.12 -6.56
CA LEU A 79 10.18 21.21 -5.81
C LEU A 79 10.59 21.77 -4.44
N ASP A 80 10.89 23.06 -4.37
CA ASP A 80 11.38 23.70 -3.14
C ASP A 80 10.27 23.77 -2.09
N ASP A 81 9.05 24.06 -2.49
CA ASP A 81 7.90 24.07 -1.58
C ASP A 81 7.46 22.66 -1.20
N PHE A 82 7.54 21.70 -2.14
CA PHE A 82 7.28 20.29 -1.82
C PHE A 82 8.26 19.75 -0.76
N LEU A 83 9.54 20.08 -0.86
CA LEU A 83 10.57 19.64 0.11
C LEU A 83 10.38 20.23 1.52
N LYS A 84 9.63 21.32 1.67
CA LYS A 84 9.28 21.92 2.98
C LYS A 84 8.08 21.26 3.64
N LEU A 85 7.34 20.41 2.92
CA LEU A 85 6.18 19.71 3.49
C LEU A 85 6.63 18.63 4.47
N SER A 86 5.89 18.54 5.57
CA SER A 86 5.90 17.40 6.48
C SER A 86 4.47 16.90 6.71
N ASP A 87 4.32 15.70 7.24
CA ASP A 87 3.00 15.14 7.58
C ASP A 87 2.21 16.10 8.46
N GLU A 88 2.88 16.69 9.48
CA GLU A 88 2.27 17.64 10.40
C GLU A 88 1.83 18.93 9.70
N SER A 89 2.64 19.43 8.76
CA SER A 89 2.31 20.66 8.03
C SER A 89 1.09 20.48 7.14
N VAL A 90 0.97 19.33 6.47
CA VAL A 90 -0.20 19.01 5.62
C VAL A 90 -1.45 18.83 6.48
N ILE A 91 -1.36 18.07 7.57
CA ILE A 91 -2.48 17.88 8.49
C ILE A 91 -2.92 19.22 9.08
N THR A 92 -1.98 20.06 9.49
CA THR A 92 -2.29 21.40 10.02
C THR A 92 -3.00 22.27 8.99
N LYS A 93 -2.58 22.25 7.73
CA LYS A 93 -3.27 22.95 6.64
C LYS A 93 -4.71 22.46 6.47
N LEU A 94 -4.93 21.14 6.49
CA LEU A 94 -6.27 20.54 6.37
C LEU A 94 -7.19 20.91 7.53
N LEU A 95 -6.67 20.99 8.76
CA LEU A 95 -7.44 21.39 9.95
C LEU A 95 -7.81 22.88 9.96
N ASN A 96 -6.99 23.72 9.34
CA ASN A 96 -7.19 25.16 9.27
C ASN A 96 -7.93 25.62 8.00
N LEU A 97 -8.47 24.68 7.22
CA LEU A 97 -9.26 25.02 6.02
C LEU A 97 -10.43 25.93 6.36
N PRO A 98 -10.67 26.96 5.53
CA PRO A 98 -11.86 27.79 5.65
C PRO A 98 -13.12 27.00 5.26
N GLU A 99 -14.21 27.18 5.98
CA GLU A 99 -15.47 26.46 5.72
C GLU A 99 -16.35 27.15 4.68
N ARG A 100 -15.76 27.67 3.59
CA ARG A 100 -16.46 28.47 2.56
C ARG A 100 -17.46 27.64 1.74
N ASN A 101 -17.20 26.35 1.58
CA ASN A 101 -18.05 25.44 0.81
C ASN A 101 -18.13 24.06 1.47
N SER A 102 -19.02 23.21 0.95
CA SER A 102 -19.26 21.87 1.50
C SER A 102 -18.06 20.93 1.35
N GLN A 103 -17.23 21.11 0.30
CA GLN A 103 -16.06 20.28 0.06
C GLN A 103 -14.98 20.54 1.12
N LEU A 104 -14.62 21.81 1.36
CA LEU A 104 -13.63 22.20 2.37
C LEU A 104 -14.09 21.83 3.78
N LYS A 105 -15.39 22.02 4.09
CA LYS A 105 -15.97 21.57 5.36
C LYS A 105 -15.85 20.06 5.55
N THR A 106 -16.11 19.29 4.48
CA THR A 106 -15.96 17.82 4.51
C THR A 106 -14.52 17.40 4.66
N SER A 107 -13.58 18.05 3.94
CA SER A 107 -12.16 17.82 4.05
C SER A 107 -11.64 18.02 5.48
N LYS A 108 -11.94 19.17 6.07
CA LYS A 108 -11.60 19.51 7.46
C LYS A 108 -12.17 18.50 8.46
N LYS A 109 -13.43 18.09 8.26
CA LYS A 109 -14.07 17.07 9.10
C LYS A 109 -13.33 15.73 9.01
N ILE A 110 -12.99 15.27 7.80
CA ILE A 110 -12.25 14.01 7.61
C ILE A 110 -10.87 14.07 8.29
N ALA A 111 -10.14 15.19 8.15
CA ALA A 111 -8.85 15.38 8.81
C ALA A 111 -8.97 15.37 10.34
N THR A 112 -10.01 16.01 10.89
CA THR A 112 -10.33 16.00 12.32
C THR A 112 -10.66 14.58 12.81
N ASP A 113 -11.50 13.84 12.07
CA ASP A 113 -11.87 12.47 12.37
C ASP A 113 -10.63 11.54 12.34
N TYR A 114 -9.71 11.77 11.40
CA TYR A 114 -8.43 11.04 11.32
C TYR A 114 -7.59 11.23 12.57
N LEU A 115 -7.37 12.47 13.02
CA LEU A 115 -6.61 12.76 14.24
C LEU A 115 -7.25 12.17 15.49
N ASN A 116 -8.56 12.23 15.58
CA ASN A 116 -9.35 11.68 16.71
C ASN A 116 -9.49 10.16 16.65
N ARG A 117 -8.80 9.49 15.71
CA ARG A 117 -8.91 8.03 15.51
C ARG A 117 -10.32 7.54 15.19
N ASN A 118 -11.20 8.42 14.70
CA ASN A 118 -12.53 8.06 14.21
C ASN A 118 -12.47 7.62 12.75
N LEU A 119 -11.75 6.52 12.52
CA LEU A 119 -11.43 6.06 11.16
C LEU A 119 -12.63 5.42 10.47
N PHE A 120 -12.65 5.52 9.14
CA PHE A 120 -13.57 4.77 8.29
C PHE A 120 -13.52 3.29 8.61
N LYS A 121 -14.65 2.60 8.47
CA LYS A 121 -14.78 1.17 8.74
C LYS A 121 -14.70 0.38 7.44
N CYS A 122 -13.80 -0.58 7.40
CA CYS A 122 -13.77 -1.57 6.34
C CYS A 122 -14.99 -2.49 6.49
N VAL A 123 -15.87 -2.47 5.50
CA VAL A 123 -17.14 -3.22 5.48
C VAL A 123 -17.10 -4.40 4.51
N PHE A 124 -16.14 -4.38 3.59
CA PHE A 124 -15.89 -5.48 2.66
C PHE A 124 -14.39 -5.54 2.36
N GLU A 125 -13.86 -6.76 2.31
CA GLU A 125 -12.48 -7.02 1.90
C GLU A 125 -12.44 -8.30 1.07
N ARG A 126 -11.75 -8.23 -0.06
CA ARG A 126 -11.49 -9.39 -0.92
C ARG A 126 -10.08 -9.29 -1.49
N THR A 127 -9.32 -10.36 -1.30
CA THR A 127 -7.99 -10.51 -1.92
C THR A 127 -8.13 -11.38 -3.17
N THR A 128 -7.53 -10.96 -4.26
CA THR A 128 -7.45 -11.73 -5.50
C THR A 128 -6.02 -11.80 -6.01
N SER A 129 -5.66 -12.92 -6.60
CA SER A 129 -4.39 -13.11 -7.30
C SER A 129 -4.46 -12.66 -8.77
N SER A 130 -5.61 -12.15 -9.21
CA SER A 130 -5.77 -11.63 -10.57
C SER A 130 -4.81 -10.48 -10.85
N THR A 131 -4.19 -10.49 -12.02
CA THR A 131 -3.34 -9.39 -12.50
C THR A 131 -4.13 -8.21 -13.07
N ARG A 132 -5.45 -8.34 -13.17
CA ARG A 132 -6.32 -7.29 -13.70
C ARG A 132 -6.59 -6.25 -12.63
N ASN A 133 -6.13 -5.03 -12.86
CA ASN A 133 -6.60 -3.89 -12.08
C ASN A 133 -8.03 -3.57 -12.48
N LEU A 134 -8.88 -3.29 -11.48
CA LEU A 134 -10.19 -2.73 -11.74
C LEU A 134 -10.00 -1.35 -12.37
N GLY A 135 -10.50 -1.15 -13.57
CA GLY A 135 -10.44 0.16 -14.22
C GLY A 135 -11.20 1.23 -13.40
N ILE A 136 -10.76 2.47 -13.47
CA ILE A 136 -11.38 3.60 -12.74
C ILE A 136 -12.89 3.65 -12.98
N LYS A 137 -13.34 3.44 -14.22
CA LYS A 137 -14.75 3.44 -14.57
C LYS A 137 -15.55 2.38 -13.83
N LEU A 138 -15.04 1.15 -13.76
CA LEU A 138 -15.71 0.05 -13.03
C LEU A 138 -15.76 0.33 -11.52
N VAL A 139 -14.70 0.92 -10.96
CA VAL A 139 -14.67 1.31 -9.53
C VAL A 139 -15.76 2.34 -9.22
N GLU A 140 -15.94 3.35 -10.07
CA GLU A 140 -17.02 4.34 -9.88
C GLU A 140 -18.42 3.72 -10.08
N GLU A 141 -18.61 2.89 -11.09
CA GLU A 141 -19.89 2.17 -11.29
C GLU A 141 -20.27 1.28 -10.10
N LEU A 142 -19.29 0.59 -9.52
CA LEU A 142 -19.50 -0.23 -8.31
C LEU A 142 -19.85 0.65 -7.10
N LYS A 143 -19.15 1.74 -6.93
CA LYS A 143 -19.41 2.71 -5.86
C LYS A 143 -20.83 3.28 -5.94
N GLU A 144 -21.25 3.73 -7.12
CA GLU A 144 -22.61 4.24 -7.35
C GLU A 144 -23.68 3.17 -7.11
N SER A 145 -23.42 1.93 -7.56
CA SER A 145 -24.34 0.80 -7.35
C SER A 145 -24.52 0.48 -5.86
N ILE A 146 -23.42 0.49 -5.09
CA ILE A 146 -23.44 0.30 -3.64
C ILE A 146 -24.20 1.46 -2.98
N ALA A 147 -23.90 2.69 -3.35
CA ALA A 147 -24.53 3.90 -2.83
C ALA A 147 -26.06 3.88 -3.02
N LYS A 148 -26.49 3.64 -4.24
CA LYS A 148 -27.92 3.56 -4.61
C LYS A 148 -28.65 2.47 -3.83
N LYS A 149 -28.08 1.26 -3.78
CA LYS A 149 -28.73 0.10 -3.13
C LYS A 149 -28.71 0.19 -1.60
N SER A 150 -27.72 0.86 -1.00
CA SER A 150 -27.62 1.08 0.45
C SER A 150 -28.37 2.34 0.93
N ASN A 151 -28.85 3.18 0.00
CA ASN A 151 -29.40 4.51 0.28
C ASN A 151 -28.44 5.38 1.11
N VAL A 152 -27.17 5.43 0.68
CA VAL A 152 -26.08 6.22 1.28
C VAL A 152 -25.49 7.12 0.21
N ASN A 153 -25.06 8.32 0.60
CA ASN A 153 -24.44 9.23 -0.36
C ASN A 153 -23.16 8.62 -0.95
N PRO A 154 -22.96 8.63 -2.28
CA PRO A 154 -21.73 8.12 -2.91
C PRO A 154 -20.43 8.71 -2.34
N SER A 155 -20.46 9.95 -1.87
CA SER A 155 -19.31 10.61 -1.25
C SER A 155 -18.86 9.97 0.08
N GLU A 156 -19.71 9.17 0.72
CA GLU A 156 -19.46 8.48 1.99
C GLU A 156 -19.03 7.02 1.80
N ILE A 157 -18.92 6.57 0.54
CA ILE A 157 -18.46 5.23 0.18
C ILE A 157 -17.12 5.36 -0.55
N HIS A 158 -16.13 4.63 -0.06
CA HIS A 158 -14.77 4.66 -0.60
C HIS A 158 -14.34 3.25 -0.99
N LEU A 159 -14.04 3.04 -2.27
CA LEU A 159 -13.44 1.83 -2.76
C LEU A 159 -11.92 2.01 -2.81
N ASP A 160 -11.23 1.12 -2.14
CA ASP A 160 -9.78 1.04 -2.15
C ASP A 160 -9.36 -0.20 -2.95
N THR A 161 -8.69 0.03 -4.05
CA THR A 161 -8.10 -1.02 -4.90
C THR A 161 -6.59 -0.95 -4.76
N SER A 162 -6.07 -1.66 -3.77
CA SER A 162 -4.63 -1.70 -3.55
C SER A 162 -4.01 -2.83 -4.35
N THR A 163 -3.17 -2.47 -5.31
CA THR A 163 -2.33 -3.42 -6.03
C THR A 163 -0.91 -3.32 -5.52
N THR A 164 -0.37 -4.42 -5.03
CA THR A 164 1.04 -4.47 -4.64
C THR A 164 1.68 -5.73 -5.18
N HIS A 165 2.99 -5.65 -5.43
CA HIS A 165 3.79 -6.85 -5.58
C HIS A 165 3.89 -7.53 -4.23
N SER A 166 3.65 -8.83 -4.17
CA SER A 166 3.77 -9.62 -2.93
C SER A 166 5.17 -9.51 -2.32
N ILE A 167 6.16 -9.21 -3.15
CA ILE A 167 7.53 -8.87 -2.74
C ILE A 167 7.85 -7.47 -3.24
N PRO A 168 7.94 -6.48 -2.34
CA PRO A 168 8.08 -5.07 -2.71
C PRO A 168 9.48 -4.67 -3.25
N MET A 169 10.29 -5.63 -3.64
CA MET A 169 11.59 -5.42 -4.30
C MET A 169 11.61 -5.95 -5.73
N THR A 170 10.43 -6.21 -6.34
CA THR A 170 10.38 -6.50 -7.77
C THR A 170 10.39 -5.17 -8.54
N PRO A 171 11.53 -4.71 -9.05
CA PRO A 171 11.59 -3.50 -9.83
C PRO A 171 10.74 -3.66 -11.11
N THR A 172 10.27 -2.56 -11.62
CA THR A 172 9.50 -2.51 -12.88
C THR A 172 10.36 -2.87 -14.09
N ASN A 173 11.68 -2.71 -13.99
CA ASN A 173 12.65 -2.98 -15.08
C ASN A 173 13.38 -4.31 -14.85
N GLU A 174 13.58 -5.11 -15.90
CA GLU A 174 14.16 -6.45 -15.80
C GLU A 174 15.62 -6.48 -15.29
N GLU A 175 16.41 -5.46 -15.58
CA GLU A 175 17.82 -5.35 -15.18
C GLU A 175 18.05 -5.22 -13.66
N SER A 176 17.07 -4.76 -12.92
CA SER A 176 17.18 -4.58 -11.47
C SER A 176 16.60 -5.76 -10.65
N LYS A 177 16.22 -6.85 -11.31
CA LYS A 177 15.63 -8.04 -10.68
C LYS A 177 16.64 -9.11 -10.31
N SER A 178 17.92 -8.85 -10.52
CA SER A 178 18.99 -9.82 -10.24
C SER A 178 19.78 -9.46 -8.99
N VAL A 179 20.20 -10.48 -8.27
CA VAL A 179 21.22 -10.42 -7.24
C VAL A 179 22.44 -11.19 -7.73
N ILE A 180 23.62 -10.62 -7.55
CA ILE A 180 24.86 -11.31 -7.84
C ILE A 180 25.24 -12.11 -6.62
N LEU A 181 25.25 -13.43 -6.75
CA LEU A 181 25.76 -14.32 -5.72
C LEU A 181 27.23 -14.61 -5.98
N ILE A 182 28.07 -14.37 -4.99
CA ILE A 182 29.49 -14.70 -5.03
C ILE A 182 29.80 -15.85 -4.10
N THR A 183 30.70 -16.72 -4.55
CA THR A 183 31.28 -17.75 -3.70
C THR A 183 32.77 -17.41 -3.52
N LYS A 184 33.17 -17.13 -2.28
CA LYS A 184 34.55 -16.82 -1.90
C LYS A 184 35.31 -18.13 -1.71
N GLY A 185 36.38 -18.33 -2.48
CA GLY A 185 37.29 -19.46 -2.41
C GLY A 185 38.65 -19.07 -2.98
N THR A 186 39.49 -20.02 -3.42
CA THR A 186 40.77 -19.73 -4.11
C THR A 186 40.60 -18.87 -5.36
N LYS A 187 39.43 -18.94 -5.99
CA LYS A 187 38.97 -17.98 -7.03
C LYS A 187 37.54 -17.56 -6.72
N VAL A 188 37.26 -16.25 -6.83
CA VAL A 188 35.91 -15.74 -6.70
C VAL A 188 35.05 -16.18 -7.88
N LYS A 189 34.02 -16.98 -7.62
CA LYS A 189 32.97 -17.31 -8.62
C LYS A 189 31.78 -16.44 -8.38
N ALA A 190 31.28 -15.79 -9.42
CA ALA A 190 30.11 -14.98 -9.38
C ALA A 190 29.03 -15.51 -10.33
N GLU A 191 27.82 -15.65 -9.84
CA GLU A 191 26.65 -16.08 -10.59
C GLU A 191 25.59 -14.98 -10.48
N GLU A 192 25.07 -14.54 -11.60
CA GLU A 192 23.94 -13.60 -11.60
C GLU A 192 22.64 -14.41 -11.46
N PHE A 193 21.94 -14.16 -10.36
CA PHE A 193 20.71 -14.85 -10.02
C PHE A 193 19.53 -13.89 -10.11
N LEU A 194 18.52 -14.24 -10.89
CA LEU A 194 17.25 -13.51 -10.84
C LEU A 194 16.59 -13.74 -9.48
N ILE A 195 16.21 -12.67 -8.79
CA ILE A 195 15.52 -12.75 -7.49
C ILE A 195 14.26 -13.63 -7.60
N SER A 196 13.55 -13.54 -8.73
CA SER A 196 12.38 -14.37 -9.03
C SER A 196 12.66 -15.88 -9.15
N LYS A 197 13.93 -16.29 -9.33
CA LYS A 197 14.35 -17.69 -9.39
C LYS A 197 14.81 -18.24 -8.04
N ILE A 198 14.92 -17.41 -7.02
CA ILE A 198 15.16 -17.88 -5.65
C ILE A 198 13.91 -18.67 -5.23
N PRO A 199 14.01 -19.96 -4.86
CA PRO A 199 12.83 -20.83 -4.72
C PRO A 199 11.74 -20.28 -3.80
N LEU A 200 12.12 -19.74 -2.67
CA LEU A 200 11.19 -19.18 -1.70
C LEU A 200 10.54 -17.90 -2.21
N VAL A 201 11.32 -17.04 -2.86
CA VAL A 201 10.86 -15.80 -3.47
C VAL A 201 9.92 -16.10 -4.65
N SER A 202 10.21 -17.10 -5.47
CA SER A 202 9.39 -17.51 -6.61
C SER A 202 7.99 -17.97 -6.18
N THR A 203 7.91 -18.71 -5.07
CA THR A 203 6.65 -19.18 -4.50
C THR A 203 5.78 -18.03 -3.98
N MET A 204 6.42 -16.95 -3.51
CA MET A 204 5.74 -15.78 -2.96
C MET A 204 5.58 -14.65 -3.99
N SER A 205 6.20 -14.79 -5.18
CA SER A 205 6.12 -13.78 -6.22
C SER A 205 4.73 -13.75 -6.85
N GLY A 206 4.16 -12.57 -6.96
CA GLY A 206 2.86 -12.35 -7.57
C GLY A 206 2.34 -10.96 -7.26
N LYS A 207 1.26 -10.57 -7.87
CA LYS A 207 0.50 -9.37 -7.50
C LYS A 207 -0.61 -9.77 -6.55
N MET A 208 -0.69 -9.09 -5.45
CA MET A 208 -1.80 -9.18 -4.53
C MET A 208 -2.69 -7.96 -4.75
N ASN A 209 -3.88 -8.18 -5.27
CA ASN A 209 -4.89 -7.15 -5.40
C ASN A 209 -5.88 -7.28 -4.25
N ILE A 210 -6.08 -6.19 -3.53
CA ILE A 210 -7.03 -6.15 -2.43
C ILE A 210 -8.07 -5.10 -2.77
N LEU A 211 -9.32 -5.55 -2.88
CA LEU A 211 -10.49 -4.67 -3.00
C LEU A 211 -11.12 -4.49 -1.62
N ARG A 212 -11.25 -3.27 -1.18
CA ARG A 212 -11.92 -2.91 0.07
C ARG A 212 -12.97 -1.85 -0.14
N VAL A 213 -14.02 -1.93 0.67
CA VAL A 213 -15.03 -0.88 0.76
C VAL A 213 -14.99 -0.28 2.17
N TYR A 214 -14.88 1.03 2.22
CA TYR A 214 -14.87 1.80 3.46
C TYR A 214 -16.05 2.74 3.51
N THR A 215 -16.56 2.98 4.73
CA THR A 215 -17.59 3.98 5.00
C THR A 215 -17.52 4.48 6.45
N GLN A 216 -18.29 5.48 6.79
CA GLN A 216 -18.41 5.95 8.18
C GLN A 216 -19.10 4.91 9.05
N GLN A 217 -18.87 4.97 10.37
CA GLN A 217 -19.46 4.04 11.35
C GLN A 217 -21.01 4.03 11.30
N SER A 218 -21.64 5.18 11.06
CA SER A 218 -23.09 5.33 10.95
C SER A 218 -23.71 4.48 9.83
N ASN A 219 -22.98 4.32 8.71
CA ASN A 219 -23.46 3.63 7.52
C ASN A 219 -22.99 2.17 7.46
N ARG A 220 -22.19 1.73 8.43
CA ARG A 220 -21.48 0.43 8.40
C ARG A 220 -22.39 -0.74 8.02
N LYS A 221 -23.49 -0.94 8.75
CA LYS A 221 -24.36 -2.12 8.56
C LYS A 221 -25.03 -2.12 7.18
N LYS A 222 -25.54 -0.97 6.72
CA LYS A 222 -26.22 -0.83 5.43
C LYS A 222 -25.26 -1.11 4.26
N VAL A 223 -24.07 -0.49 4.30
CA VAL A 223 -23.07 -0.62 3.24
C VAL A 223 -22.45 -2.02 3.26
N GLU A 224 -22.25 -2.63 4.43
CA GLU A 224 -21.73 -4.00 4.54
C GLU A 224 -22.61 -5.04 3.82
N ILE A 225 -23.93 -5.01 4.11
CA ILE A 225 -24.89 -5.93 3.48
C ILE A 225 -24.89 -5.74 1.96
N THR A 226 -24.93 -4.50 1.52
CA THR A 226 -24.99 -4.16 0.09
C THR A 226 -23.70 -4.49 -0.63
N ALA A 227 -22.55 -4.17 -0.06
CA ALA A 227 -21.24 -4.48 -0.63
C ALA A 227 -21.05 -5.99 -0.78
N LYS A 228 -21.42 -6.78 0.24
CA LYS A 228 -21.39 -8.25 0.16
C LYS A 228 -22.28 -8.79 -0.96
N SER A 229 -23.49 -8.23 -1.13
CA SER A 229 -24.41 -8.66 -2.18
C SER A 229 -23.90 -8.29 -3.59
N ILE A 230 -23.26 -7.16 -3.78
CA ILE A 230 -22.79 -6.71 -5.12
C ILE A 230 -21.43 -7.31 -5.47
N LEU A 231 -20.51 -7.31 -4.51
CA LEU A 231 -19.12 -7.69 -4.75
C LEU A 231 -18.83 -9.16 -4.46
N GLY A 232 -19.70 -9.86 -3.71
CA GLY A 232 -19.52 -11.27 -3.36
C GLY A 232 -19.51 -12.16 -4.59
N ASP A 233 -20.38 -11.89 -5.56
CA ASP A 233 -20.58 -12.69 -6.79
C ASP A 233 -19.69 -12.18 -7.96
N LEU A 234 -18.96 -11.08 -7.76
CA LEU A 234 -18.12 -10.52 -8.81
C LEU A 234 -16.95 -11.48 -9.11
N LYS A 235 -16.83 -11.96 -10.33
CA LYS A 235 -15.64 -12.72 -10.77
C LYS A 235 -14.52 -11.72 -11.07
N LEU A 236 -13.63 -11.53 -10.09
CA LEU A 236 -12.44 -10.68 -10.18
C LEU A 236 -11.19 -11.49 -10.56
#